data_b07cdf11f4b5b84cd2edd70c4c10c1c3
#
_entry.id   b07cdf11f4b5b84cd2edd70c4c10c1c3
#
_cell.length_a   1.000
_cell.length_b   1.000
_cell.length_c   1.000
_cell.angle_alpha   90.00
_cell.angle_beta   90.00
_cell.angle_gamma   90.00
#
_symmetry.space_group_name_H-M   'P 1'
#
loop_
_entity.id
_entity.type
_entity.pdbx_description
1 polymer ?
#
loop_
_entity_poly.entity_id
_entity_poly.type
_entity_poly.pdbx_seq_one_letter_code
_entity_poly.pdbx_strand_id
1 'polypeptide(L)'
;MKKLNLTTLIILIACVCTGVRAENYPSRSDCLWVTNPDHADWLYETGDSAVIAVELYRYGMPVDGVEVSYTIGDDMLPADKEGKLMLKEGKAKVNIGTMTKPGFRDLRLEANFDGHKSAHHVKVGFSPEKLQPYVKEPADFVGFWQKAVEEDKKFPLTYTIEPVEKYTTDKMTCQLVKLQITPEGKSMYGYLFIPKGGGKYPAVMTPPGAGVKTIKDPMLHRYYGEGGMIRVETEIHGLHPELSEEEFAAERKIRGNYLEFDMDDPDKYYMKDVYLGCRRFLDLLTSLPEWDGKNLFTQGGSQGGALAITTAMLDDRVTGCVANHPALSDMTGYLGDKTGGYPHHFRKNPETATPEKIRTLEYYDVVNFARHLKCPVRMTWGFNDNTCPPTTSYEVYNVITTPKDALLTPINEHWTTVPTEMGHYEWIKEHCK
;
A
#
# COMPACT_ATOMS: atom_id res chain seq x y z
N MET A 1 -2.79 -58.92 -15.76
CA MET A 1 -2.22 -58.07 -14.72
C MET A 1 -0.89 -57.52 -15.25
N LYS A 2 -0.87 -56.27 -15.73
CA LYS A 2 0.35 -55.60 -16.16
C LYS A 2 1.11 -55.14 -14.95
N LYS A 3 2.36 -55.57 -14.78
CA LYS A 3 3.27 -55.11 -13.74
C LYS A 3 3.56 -53.60 -13.99
N LEU A 4 3.12 -52.75 -13.08
CA LEU A 4 3.51 -51.35 -13.09
C LEU A 4 5.00 -51.29 -12.77
N ASN A 5 5.79 -50.66 -13.63
CA ASN A 5 7.24 -50.60 -13.47
C ASN A 5 7.58 -49.74 -12.24
N LEU A 6 8.41 -50.26 -11.35
CA LEU A 6 8.87 -49.58 -10.13
C LEU A 6 9.47 -48.20 -10.40
N THR A 7 10.06 -48.00 -11.58
CA THR A 7 10.61 -46.73 -12.06
C THR A 7 9.53 -45.67 -12.28
N THR A 8 8.34 -46.06 -12.76
CA THR A 8 7.20 -45.12 -12.96
C THR A 8 6.60 -44.70 -11.60
N LEU A 9 6.61 -45.57 -10.59
CA LEU A 9 6.17 -45.28 -9.26
C LEU A 9 7.12 -44.29 -8.55
N ILE A 10 8.43 -44.43 -8.74
CA ILE A 10 9.44 -43.53 -8.16
C ILE A 10 9.35 -42.12 -8.80
N ILE A 11 9.10 -42.03 -10.10
CA ILE A 11 8.91 -40.74 -10.78
C ILE A 11 7.61 -40.05 -10.32
N LEU A 12 6.50 -40.79 -10.09
CA LEU A 12 5.27 -40.22 -9.56
C LEU A 12 5.43 -39.75 -8.10
N ILE A 13 6.18 -40.46 -7.26
CA ILE A 13 6.47 -40.06 -5.88
C ILE A 13 7.42 -38.85 -5.84
N ALA A 14 8.39 -38.76 -6.73
CA ALA A 14 9.28 -37.60 -6.84
C ALA A 14 8.56 -36.34 -7.31
N CYS A 15 7.54 -36.45 -8.19
CA CYS A 15 6.73 -35.30 -8.63
C CYS A 15 5.75 -34.78 -7.56
N VAL A 16 5.38 -35.61 -6.57
CA VAL A 16 4.47 -35.18 -5.47
C VAL A 16 5.25 -34.52 -4.33
N CYS A 17 6.56 -34.72 -4.22
CA CYS A 17 7.38 -34.14 -3.14
C CYS A 17 8.00 -32.77 -3.47
N THR A 18 7.78 -32.16 -4.63
CA THR A 18 8.35 -30.87 -4.99
C THR A 18 7.45 -29.66 -4.71
N GLY A 19 6.36 -29.83 -3.98
CA GLY A 19 5.33 -28.78 -3.85
C GLY A 19 5.05 -28.23 -2.46
N VAL A 20 5.66 -28.76 -1.39
CA VAL A 20 5.43 -28.17 -0.06
C VAL A 20 6.73 -27.52 0.41
N ARG A 21 7.01 -26.32 -0.08
CA ARG A 21 7.83 -25.41 0.70
C ARG A 21 7.01 -24.98 1.90
N ALA A 22 7.51 -25.27 3.10
CA ALA A 22 6.99 -24.65 4.32
C ALA A 22 7.27 -23.15 4.23
N GLU A 23 6.37 -22.40 3.58
CA GLU A 23 6.49 -20.95 3.38
C GLU A 23 6.25 -20.15 4.65
N ASN A 24 5.85 -20.80 5.74
CA ASN A 24 5.34 -20.17 6.95
C ASN A 24 6.35 -20.08 8.10
N TYR A 25 7.60 -20.42 7.89
CA TYR A 25 8.62 -20.20 8.91
C TYR A 25 9.38 -18.91 8.60
N PRO A 26 9.70 -18.06 9.61
CA PRO A 26 10.53 -16.87 9.39
C PRO A 26 11.93 -17.35 8.97
N SER A 27 12.08 -17.52 7.69
CA SER A 27 13.10 -18.34 7.03
C SER A 27 14.52 -17.76 7.10
N ARG A 28 14.73 -16.64 7.81
CA ARG A 28 16.04 -15.95 7.84
C ARG A 28 16.29 -15.21 9.15
N SER A 29 15.56 -15.48 10.21
CA SER A 29 15.82 -14.97 11.54
C SER A 29 16.14 -16.12 12.48
N ASP A 30 17.18 -15.99 13.28
CA ASP A 30 17.46 -16.91 14.37
C ASP A 30 16.53 -16.69 15.57
N CYS A 31 15.88 -15.53 15.65
CA CYS A 31 14.91 -15.17 16.68
C CYS A 31 13.50 -15.07 16.13
N LEU A 32 12.54 -15.61 16.85
CA LEU A 32 11.10 -15.52 16.56
C LEU A 32 10.39 -14.94 17.77
N TRP A 33 9.77 -13.77 17.59
CA TRP A 33 8.79 -13.23 18.50
C TRP A 33 7.39 -13.72 18.14
N VAL A 34 6.63 -14.11 19.14
CA VAL A 34 5.20 -14.39 19.00
C VAL A 34 4.46 -13.49 19.98
N THR A 35 3.57 -12.66 19.46
CA THR A 35 2.77 -11.71 20.26
C THR A 35 1.30 -11.95 19.98
N ASN A 36 0.56 -12.32 21.02
CA ASN A 36 -0.86 -12.61 20.92
C ASN A 36 -1.65 -11.73 21.88
N PRO A 37 -2.43 -10.76 21.35
CA PRO A 37 -3.43 -10.06 22.15
C PRO A 37 -4.47 -11.03 22.73
N ASP A 38 -5.05 -10.69 23.87
CA ASP A 38 -6.12 -11.46 24.49
C ASP A 38 -7.47 -11.35 23.75
N HIS A 39 -7.60 -10.44 22.79
CA HIS A 39 -8.65 -10.40 21.78
C HIS A 39 -8.14 -10.93 20.42
N ALA A 40 -8.84 -11.90 19.87
CA ALA A 40 -8.38 -12.60 18.64
C ALA A 40 -8.39 -11.73 17.37
N ASP A 41 -9.18 -10.66 17.35
CA ASP A 41 -9.26 -9.69 16.26
C ASP A 41 -8.31 -8.48 16.45
N TRP A 42 -7.60 -8.43 17.59
CA TRP A 42 -6.70 -7.35 17.99
C TRP A 42 -7.41 -6.01 18.22
N LEU A 43 -8.72 -6.05 18.46
CA LEU A 43 -9.55 -4.86 18.65
C LEU A 43 -10.19 -4.84 20.04
N TYR A 44 -10.32 -3.66 20.60
CA TYR A 44 -10.85 -3.37 21.92
C TYR A 44 -11.79 -2.16 21.85
N GLU A 45 -12.72 -2.06 22.78
CA GLU A 45 -13.43 -0.80 22.97
C GLU A 45 -12.57 0.20 23.75
N THR A 46 -12.79 1.49 23.53
CA THR A 46 -12.18 2.52 24.38
C THR A 46 -12.61 2.32 25.85
N GLY A 47 -11.63 2.29 26.76
CA GLY A 47 -11.83 1.97 28.17
C GLY A 47 -11.48 0.53 28.54
N ASP A 48 -11.45 -0.40 27.60
CA ASP A 48 -10.99 -1.77 27.86
C ASP A 48 -9.49 -1.81 28.12
N SER A 49 -9.05 -2.88 28.78
CA SER A 49 -7.63 -3.12 29.04
C SER A 49 -7.11 -4.26 28.17
N ALA A 50 -6.06 -4.00 27.41
CA ALA A 50 -5.46 -5.00 26.53
C ALA A 50 -4.25 -5.68 27.18
N VAL A 51 -4.18 -6.99 27.04
CA VAL A 51 -3.06 -7.83 27.53
C VAL A 51 -2.43 -8.58 26.36
N ILE A 52 -1.13 -8.41 26.19
CA ILE A 52 -0.36 -9.09 25.15
C ILE A 52 0.43 -10.24 25.76
N ALA A 53 0.19 -11.48 25.31
CA ALA A 53 1.10 -12.58 25.54
C ALA A 53 2.32 -12.44 24.63
N VAL A 54 3.50 -12.54 25.20
CA VAL A 54 4.79 -12.37 24.50
C VAL A 54 5.58 -13.66 24.65
N GLU A 55 6.06 -14.20 23.54
CA GLU A 55 6.97 -15.35 23.51
C GLU A 55 8.19 -15.04 22.66
N LEU A 56 9.36 -15.49 23.07
CA LEU A 56 10.60 -15.37 22.31
C LEU A 56 11.27 -16.74 22.18
N TYR A 57 11.59 -17.09 20.96
CA TYR A 57 12.30 -18.31 20.60
C TYR A 57 13.59 -17.97 19.86
N ARG A 58 14.64 -18.78 20.09
CA ARG A 58 15.85 -18.79 19.28
C ARG A 58 16.08 -20.18 18.73
N TYR A 59 16.27 -20.29 17.42
CA TYR A 59 16.37 -21.58 16.72
C TYR A 59 15.26 -22.57 17.08
N GLY A 60 14.06 -22.05 17.36
CA GLY A 60 12.90 -22.84 17.78
C GLY A 60 12.86 -23.26 19.26
N MET A 61 13.86 -22.88 20.06
CA MET A 61 13.91 -23.12 21.50
C MET A 61 13.48 -21.89 22.29
N PRO A 62 12.68 -22.00 23.36
CA PRO A 62 12.31 -20.88 24.21
C PRO A 62 13.57 -20.19 24.78
N VAL A 63 13.57 -18.86 24.76
CA VAL A 63 14.61 -18.05 25.41
C VAL A 63 14.21 -17.79 26.84
N ASP A 64 14.81 -18.53 27.79
CA ASP A 64 14.45 -18.48 29.22
C ASP A 64 15.38 -17.55 30.01
N GLY A 65 14.86 -16.96 31.10
CA GLY A 65 15.64 -16.17 32.06
C GLY A 65 16.19 -14.85 31.47
N VAL A 66 15.69 -14.37 30.35
CA VAL A 66 16.12 -13.13 29.71
C VAL A 66 15.20 -11.98 30.09
N GLU A 67 15.83 -10.85 30.46
CA GLU A 67 15.12 -9.58 30.66
C GLU A 67 14.77 -8.93 29.31
N VAL A 68 13.52 -8.58 29.12
CA VAL A 68 13.01 -7.83 27.98
C VAL A 68 12.63 -6.42 28.45
N SER A 69 13.23 -5.41 27.87
CA SER A 69 12.79 -4.02 28.02
C SER A 69 11.60 -3.75 27.09
N TYR A 70 10.65 -2.99 27.56
CA TYR A 70 9.53 -2.59 26.72
C TYR A 70 9.15 -1.12 26.89
N THR A 71 8.61 -0.55 25.83
CA THR A 71 7.94 0.75 25.85
C THR A 71 6.53 0.60 25.27
N ILE A 72 5.60 1.41 25.78
CA ILE A 72 4.21 1.47 25.31
C ILE A 72 3.90 2.93 25.00
N GLY A 73 3.20 3.18 23.90
CA GLY A 73 2.76 4.51 23.50
C GLY A 73 1.66 4.41 22.48
N ASP A 74 1.08 5.54 22.13
CA ASP A 74 0.14 5.59 21.02
C ASP A 74 0.88 5.41 19.69
N ASP A 75 0.16 4.93 18.68
CA ASP A 75 0.69 4.66 17.34
C ASP A 75 1.56 5.82 16.84
N MET A 76 2.81 5.52 16.45
CA MET A 76 3.80 6.48 15.93
C MET A 76 4.16 7.67 16.84
N LEU A 77 3.62 7.76 18.05
CA LEU A 77 3.90 8.81 19.02
C LEU A 77 4.96 8.37 20.05
N PRO A 78 5.49 9.30 20.86
CA PRO A 78 6.38 8.97 21.95
C PRO A 78 5.74 7.99 22.96
N ALA A 79 6.56 7.15 23.56
CA ALA A 79 6.10 6.25 24.61
C ALA A 79 5.67 7.05 25.86
N ASP A 80 4.58 6.63 26.48
CA ASP A 80 4.08 7.15 27.74
C ASP A 80 4.33 6.20 28.93
N LYS A 81 4.74 4.97 28.65
CA LYS A 81 5.09 3.96 29.67
C LYS A 81 6.30 3.14 29.20
N GLU A 82 7.15 2.81 30.13
CA GLU A 82 8.26 1.89 29.94
C GLU A 82 8.34 0.89 31.09
N GLY A 83 9.02 -0.22 30.86
CA GLY A 83 9.23 -1.23 31.90
C GLY A 83 10.12 -2.36 31.42
N LYS A 84 10.24 -3.35 32.31
CA LYS A 84 10.99 -4.57 32.06
C LYS A 84 10.18 -5.76 32.51
N LEU A 85 10.39 -6.88 31.85
CA LEU A 85 9.81 -8.17 32.21
C LEU A 85 10.87 -9.26 32.07
N MET A 86 10.68 -10.36 32.82
CA MET A 86 11.54 -11.53 32.73
C MET A 86 10.78 -12.64 32.01
N LEU A 87 11.38 -13.19 30.96
CA LEU A 87 10.84 -14.35 30.28
C LEU A 87 11.02 -15.59 31.17
N LYS A 88 9.94 -16.33 31.40
CA LYS A 88 9.92 -17.64 32.06
C LYS A 88 9.50 -18.68 31.05
N GLU A 89 10.35 -19.65 30.78
CA GLU A 89 10.13 -20.63 29.70
C GLU A 89 9.87 -19.94 28.36
N GLY A 90 10.56 -18.81 28.10
CA GLY A 90 10.43 -18.00 26.90
C GLY A 90 9.18 -17.14 26.83
N LYS A 91 8.38 -17.02 27.90
CA LYS A 91 7.05 -16.39 27.89
C LYS A 91 6.87 -15.30 28.94
N ALA A 92 6.03 -14.32 28.62
CA ALA A 92 5.56 -13.31 29.56
C ALA A 92 4.20 -12.76 29.12
N LYS A 93 3.61 -11.87 29.93
CA LYS A 93 2.42 -11.09 29.58
C LYS A 93 2.66 -9.63 29.92
N VAL A 94 2.20 -8.74 29.06
CA VAL A 94 2.26 -7.29 29.25
C VAL A 94 0.86 -6.71 29.20
N ASN A 95 0.44 -6.04 30.26
CA ASN A 95 -0.75 -5.19 30.21
C ASN A 95 -0.35 -3.84 29.64
N ILE A 96 -0.81 -3.53 28.43
CA ILE A 96 -0.49 -2.30 27.71
C ILE A 96 -1.44 -1.14 28.06
N GLY A 97 -2.37 -1.38 28.97
CA GLY A 97 -3.33 -0.38 29.45
C GLY A 97 -4.53 -0.25 28.55
N THR A 98 -5.11 0.94 28.56
CA THR A 98 -6.31 1.29 27.84
C THR A 98 -6.12 2.60 27.06
N MET A 99 -7.04 2.90 26.16
CA MET A 99 -7.19 4.21 25.53
C MET A 99 -8.55 4.81 25.87
N THR A 100 -8.58 6.12 26.11
CA THR A 100 -9.81 6.88 26.34
C THR A 100 -10.35 7.53 25.08
N LYS A 101 -9.56 7.49 24.00
CA LYS A 101 -9.89 7.97 22.65
C LYS A 101 -9.65 6.87 21.64
N PRO A 102 -10.37 6.85 20.52
CA PRO A 102 -10.09 5.93 19.42
C PRO A 102 -8.64 6.02 18.94
N GLY A 103 -7.99 4.88 18.65
CA GLY A 103 -6.60 4.88 18.23
C GLY A 103 -5.97 3.49 18.28
N PHE A 104 -4.64 3.48 18.19
CA PHE A 104 -3.83 2.27 18.33
C PHE A 104 -2.79 2.45 19.42
N ARG A 105 -2.57 1.40 20.19
CA ARG A 105 -1.51 1.29 21.19
C ARG A 105 -0.41 0.39 20.65
N ASP A 106 0.85 0.81 20.78
CA ASP A 106 2.05 0.13 20.29
C ASP A 106 2.91 -0.34 21.47
N LEU A 107 3.05 -1.66 21.62
CA LEU A 107 4.00 -2.31 22.52
C LEU A 107 5.27 -2.59 21.73
N ARG A 108 6.39 -1.96 22.11
CA ARG A 108 7.73 -2.19 21.55
C ARG A 108 8.56 -2.96 22.54
N LEU A 109 9.20 -4.04 22.09
CA LEU A 109 9.94 -5.01 22.87
C LEU A 109 11.41 -5.02 22.41
N GLU A 110 12.34 -5.11 23.34
CA GLU A 110 13.76 -5.28 23.05
C GLU A 110 14.39 -6.26 24.06
N ALA A 111 15.08 -7.27 23.54
CA ALA A 111 15.85 -8.23 24.31
C ALA A 111 17.32 -8.23 23.87
N ASN A 112 18.22 -8.29 24.85
CA ASN A 112 19.65 -8.45 24.61
C ASN A 112 20.12 -9.73 25.34
N PHE A 113 20.56 -10.73 24.58
CA PHE A 113 21.03 -12.01 25.11
C PHE A 113 22.03 -12.66 24.16
N ASP A 114 23.03 -13.35 24.72
CA ASP A 114 24.08 -14.04 23.98
C ASP A 114 24.75 -13.20 22.88
N GLY A 115 24.91 -11.89 23.12
CA GLY A 115 25.48 -10.95 22.15
C GLY A 115 24.54 -10.55 21.01
N HIS A 116 23.26 -10.97 21.04
CA HIS A 116 22.23 -10.60 20.07
C HIS A 116 21.32 -9.51 20.65
N LYS A 117 20.99 -8.55 19.80
CA LYS A 117 19.91 -7.60 20.04
C LYS A 117 18.72 -8.01 19.15
N SER A 118 17.60 -8.31 19.79
CA SER A 118 16.35 -8.65 19.08
C SER A 118 15.26 -7.69 19.50
N ALA A 119 14.52 -7.15 18.52
CA ALA A 119 13.44 -6.20 18.76
C ALA A 119 12.19 -6.64 18.01
N HIS A 120 11.03 -6.28 18.55
CA HIS A 120 9.72 -6.55 17.97
C HIS A 120 8.73 -5.50 18.44
N HIS A 121 7.61 -5.34 17.72
CA HIS A 121 6.51 -4.54 18.21
C HIS A 121 5.17 -5.14 17.79
N VAL A 122 4.12 -4.75 18.49
CA VAL A 122 2.75 -5.15 18.22
C VAL A 122 1.80 -4.03 18.56
N LYS A 123 0.88 -3.73 17.65
CA LYS A 123 -0.15 -2.72 17.84
C LYS A 123 -1.52 -3.36 17.93
N VAL A 124 -2.36 -2.83 18.79
CA VAL A 124 -3.78 -3.18 18.90
C VAL A 124 -4.65 -1.93 18.81
N GLY A 125 -5.85 -2.08 18.25
CA GLY A 125 -6.78 -0.99 18.02
C GLY A 125 -7.81 -0.84 19.14
N PHE A 126 -8.13 0.40 19.51
CA PHE A 126 -9.20 0.76 20.44
C PHE A 126 -10.25 1.57 19.71
N SER A 127 -11.43 1.00 19.49
CA SER A 127 -12.54 1.60 18.72
C SER A 127 -12.08 2.30 17.43
N PRO A 128 -11.20 1.68 16.58
CA PRO A 128 -10.59 2.37 15.44
C PRO A 128 -11.62 2.76 14.37
N GLU A 129 -12.79 2.13 14.35
CA GLU A 129 -13.91 2.49 13.48
C GLU A 129 -14.49 3.90 13.80
N LYS A 130 -14.12 4.48 14.96
CA LYS A 130 -14.51 5.84 15.38
C LYS A 130 -13.42 6.89 15.13
N LEU A 131 -12.26 6.47 14.59
CA LEU A 131 -11.17 7.40 14.24
C LEU A 131 -11.66 8.44 13.22
N GLN A 132 -11.30 9.69 13.49
CA GLN A 132 -11.55 10.81 12.61
C GLN A 132 -10.24 11.45 12.18
N PRO A 133 -10.09 11.81 10.91
CA PRO A 133 -8.87 12.47 10.43
C PRO A 133 -8.73 13.87 11.00
N TYR A 134 -7.50 14.33 11.13
CA TYR A 134 -7.17 15.71 11.49
C TYR A 134 -7.24 16.65 10.29
N VAL A 135 -6.84 16.14 9.13
CA VAL A 135 -6.82 16.92 7.88
C VAL A 135 -8.21 17.48 7.58
N LYS A 136 -8.23 18.75 7.21
CA LYS A 136 -9.47 19.44 6.82
C LYS A 136 -9.67 19.35 5.32
N GLU A 137 -10.91 19.31 4.91
CA GLU A 137 -11.27 19.44 3.51
C GLU A 137 -11.47 20.91 3.16
N PRO A 138 -10.73 21.46 2.17
CA PRO A 138 -10.99 22.80 1.66
C PRO A 138 -12.41 22.91 1.09
N ALA A 139 -13.08 24.02 1.34
CA ALA A 139 -14.46 24.21 0.90
C ALA A 139 -14.66 24.10 -0.64
N ASP A 140 -13.60 24.36 -1.40
CA ASP A 140 -13.55 24.29 -2.86
C ASP A 140 -12.80 23.05 -3.39
N PHE A 141 -12.51 22.05 -2.53
CA PHE A 141 -11.72 20.85 -2.88
C PHE A 141 -12.21 20.19 -4.18
N VAL A 142 -13.49 19.87 -4.26
CA VAL A 142 -14.08 19.22 -5.44
C VAL A 142 -13.97 20.13 -6.67
N GLY A 143 -14.25 21.43 -6.50
CA GLY A 143 -14.13 22.41 -7.59
C GLY A 143 -12.71 22.58 -8.10
N PHE A 144 -11.71 22.58 -7.21
CA PHE A 144 -10.30 22.63 -7.57
C PHE A 144 -9.92 21.46 -8.50
N TRP A 145 -10.27 20.24 -8.11
CA TRP A 145 -9.94 19.05 -8.90
C TRP A 145 -10.76 18.92 -10.16
N GLN A 146 -12.07 19.27 -10.13
CA GLN A 146 -12.88 19.31 -11.35
C GLN A 146 -12.28 20.27 -12.38
N LYS A 147 -11.89 21.48 -11.96
CA LYS A 147 -11.22 22.45 -12.84
C LYS A 147 -9.91 21.88 -13.39
N ALA A 148 -9.08 21.25 -12.55
CA ALA A 148 -7.82 20.66 -12.98
C ALA A 148 -8.03 19.56 -14.04
N VAL A 149 -9.02 18.68 -13.84
CA VAL A 149 -9.40 17.63 -14.83
C VAL A 149 -9.96 18.23 -16.12
N GLU A 150 -10.78 19.28 -16.05
CA GLU A 150 -11.31 19.96 -17.25
C GLU A 150 -10.21 20.64 -18.05
N GLU A 151 -9.23 21.25 -17.39
CA GLU A 151 -8.06 21.81 -18.06
C GLU A 151 -7.20 20.71 -18.70
N ASP A 152 -6.96 19.61 -18.00
CA ASP A 152 -6.21 18.46 -18.50
C ASP A 152 -6.85 17.85 -19.76
N LYS A 153 -8.17 17.80 -19.82
CA LYS A 153 -8.91 17.27 -20.99
C LYS A 153 -8.81 18.14 -22.26
N LYS A 154 -8.35 19.41 -22.15
CA LYS A 154 -8.25 20.28 -23.30
C LYS A 154 -7.09 19.95 -24.22
N PHE A 155 -6.06 19.28 -23.73
CA PHE A 155 -4.98 18.87 -24.61
C PHE A 155 -5.11 17.38 -25.02
N PRO A 156 -4.72 17.04 -26.26
CA PRO A 156 -5.00 15.72 -26.82
C PRO A 156 -4.26 14.61 -26.08
N LEU A 157 -4.84 13.41 -26.09
CA LEU A 157 -4.17 12.20 -25.63
C LEU A 157 -3.02 11.87 -26.57
N THR A 158 -1.79 12.04 -26.11
CA THR A 158 -0.57 11.85 -26.90
C THR A 158 0.33 10.83 -26.23
N TYR A 159 0.64 9.75 -26.95
CA TYR A 159 1.50 8.68 -26.44
C TYR A 159 2.22 7.94 -27.57
N THR A 160 3.31 7.26 -27.19
CA THR A 160 3.95 6.25 -28.04
C THR A 160 3.85 4.89 -27.38
N ILE A 161 3.82 3.85 -28.22
CA ILE A 161 3.77 2.44 -27.79
C ILE A 161 4.87 1.67 -28.49
N GLU A 162 5.68 0.94 -27.75
CA GLU A 162 6.76 0.10 -28.26
C GLU A 162 6.58 -1.34 -27.74
N PRO A 163 6.61 -2.39 -28.61
CA PRO A 163 6.52 -3.78 -28.20
C PRO A 163 7.68 -4.16 -27.27
N VAL A 164 7.39 -4.94 -26.22
CA VAL A 164 8.39 -5.48 -25.30
C VAL A 164 8.31 -7.02 -25.32
N GLU A 165 9.02 -7.62 -26.27
CA GLU A 165 8.97 -9.06 -26.51
C GLU A 165 9.38 -9.89 -25.30
N LYS A 166 10.37 -9.43 -24.51
CA LYS A 166 10.86 -10.15 -23.31
C LYS A 166 9.78 -10.36 -22.22
N TYR A 167 8.70 -9.58 -22.24
CA TYR A 167 7.57 -9.68 -21.32
C TYR A 167 6.27 -10.13 -21.99
N THR A 168 6.31 -10.40 -23.29
CA THR A 168 5.20 -10.99 -24.03
C THR A 168 5.17 -12.51 -23.79
N THR A 169 3.96 -13.08 -23.57
CA THR A 169 3.72 -14.51 -23.39
C THR A 169 2.79 -15.07 -24.46
N ASP A 170 2.48 -16.35 -24.41
CA ASP A 170 1.48 -16.95 -25.30
C ASP A 170 0.07 -16.38 -25.05
N LYS A 171 -0.21 -15.84 -23.86
CA LYS A 171 -1.52 -15.38 -23.43
C LYS A 171 -1.70 -13.86 -23.45
N MET A 172 -0.61 -13.09 -23.42
CA MET A 172 -0.67 -11.62 -23.41
C MET A 172 0.49 -11.00 -24.19
N THR A 173 0.28 -9.78 -24.69
CA THR A 173 1.35 -8.91 -25.20
C THR A 173 1.80 -7.94 -24.10
N CYS A 174 3.05 -7.50 -24.17
CA CYS A 174 3.57 -6.41 -23.36
C CYS A 174 4.05 -5.28 -24.26
N GLN A 175 3.73 -4.06 -23.88
CA GLN A 175 4.12 -2.83 -24.58
C GLN A 175 4.63 -1.81 -23.58
N LEU A 176 5.67 -1.06 -23.94
CA LEU A 176 6.10 0.12 -23.20
C LEU A 176 5.37 1.33 -23.75
N VAL A 177 4.64 2.00 -22.89
CA VAL A 177 3.93 3.25 -23.20
C VAL A 177 4.74 4.42 -22.65
N LYS A 178 4.92 5.46 -23.45
CA LYS A 178 5.29 6.80 -22.98
C LYS A 178 4.11 7.73 -23.21
N LEU A 179 3.47 8.15 -22.14
CA LEU A 179 2.26 8.98 -22.14
C LEU A 179 2.64 10.43 -21.77
N GLN A 180 2.30 11.38 -22.63
CA GLN A 180 2.44 12.80 -22.31
C GLN A 180 1.37 13.21 -21.29
N ILE A 181 1.79 13.83 -20.18
CA ILE A 181 0.90 14.17 -19.05
C ILE A 181 0.68 15.67 -18.87
N THR A 182 1.47 16.53 -19.53
CA THR A 182 1.24 17.98 -19.53
C THR A 182 1.43 18.57 -20.93
N PRO A 183 0.81 19.72 -21.22
CA PRO A 183 0.99 20.41 -22.50
C PRO A 183 2.46 20.74 -22.83
N GLU A 184 3.29 20.99 -21.82
CA GLU A 184 4.71 21.33 -21.95
C GLU A 184 5.58 20.11 -22.28
N GLY A 185 5.01 18.89 -22.32
CA GLY A 185 5.71 17.69 -22.76
C GLY A 185 6.24 16.80 -21.64
N LYS A 186 5.90 17.05 -20.36
CA LYS A 186 6.18 16.06 -19.32
C LYS A 186 5.49 14.75 -19.66
N SER A 187 6.12 13.63 -19.35
CA SER A 187 5.60 12.30 -19.68
C SER A 187 5.75 11.35 -18.49
N MET A 188 4.95 10.31 -18.48
CA MET A 188 5.11 9.15 -17.62
C MET A 188 5.22 7.89 -18.50
N TYR A 189 5.88 6.85 -17.96
CA TYR A 189 5.98 5.55 -18.63
C TYR A 189 5.11 4.52 -17.94
N GLY A 190 4.74 3.47 -18.68
CA GLY A 190 4.07 2.30 -18.14
C GLY A 190 4.24 1.08 -19.00
N TYR A 191 4.26 -0.10 -18.38
CA TYR A 191 4.12 -1.36 -19.10
C TYR A 191 2.63 -1.71 -19.24
N LEU A 192 2.19 -1.80 -20.48
CA LEU A 192 0.81 -2.14 -20.85
C LEU A 192 0.75 -3.60 -21.28
N PHE A 193 -0.03 -4.39 -20.55
CA PHE A 193 -0.30 -5.80 -20.83
C PHE A 193 -1.70 -5.95 -21.39
N ILE A 194 -1.83 -6.57 -22.58
CA ILE A 194 -3.09 -6.81 -23.24
C ILE A 194 -3.25 -8.30 -23.47
N PRO A 195 -4.38 -8.93 -23.02
CA PRO A 195 -4.65 -10.33 -23.29
C PRO A 195 -4.70 -10.63 -24.79
N LYS A 196 -4.17 -11.77 -25.21
CA LYS A 196 -4.31 -12.29 -26.57
C LYS A 196 -5.65 -13.03 -26.71
N GLY A 197 -6.19 -13.07 -27.93
CA GLY A 197 -7.44 -13.79 -28.18
C GLY A 197 -8.50 -12.97 -28.89
N GLY A 198 -8.27 -11.66 -29.13
CA GLY A 198 -9.17 -10.78 -29.92
C GLY A 198 -10.49 -10.45 -29.23
N GLY A 199 -10.58 -10.61 -27.91
CA GLY A 199 -11.76 -10.29 -27.10
C GLY A 199 -11.82 -8.85 -26.61
N LYS A 200 -12.82 -8.59 -25.77
CA LYS A 200 -12.97 -7.36 -24.98
C LYS A 200 -12.71 -7.70 -23.52
N TYR A 201 -11.93 -6.87 -22.84
CA TYR A 201 -11.42 -7.18 -21.52
C TYR A 201 -11.63 -6.02 -20.54
N PRO A 202 -11.90 -6.28 -19.26
CA PRO A 202 -11.80 -5.27 -18.21
C PRO A 202 -10.37 -4.71 -18.14
N ALA A 203 -10.22 -3.50 -17.60
CA ALA A 203 -8.93 -2.85 -17.49
C ALA A 203 -8.63 -2.41 -16.06
N VAL A 204 -7.35 -2.48 -15.66
CA VAL A 204 -6.85 -2.03 -14.38
C VAL A 204 -5.57 -1.19 -14.54
N MET A 205 -5.52 -0.07 -13.84
CA MET A 205 -4.31 0.72 -13.68
C MET A 205 -3.66 0.42 -12.32
N THR A 206 -2.35 0.16 -12.33
CA THR A 206 -1.56 -0.14 -11.13
C THR A 206 -0.40 0.85 -10.98
N PRO A 207 -0.61 1.97 -10.25
CA PRO A 207 0.44 2.96 -10.00
C PRO A 207 1.43 2.49 -8.94
N PRO A 208 2.67 3.05 -8.92
CA PRO A 208 3.76 2.56 -8.09
C PRO A 208 3.68 3.02 -6.63
N GLY A 209 4.29 2.25 -5.74
CA GLY A 209 4.68 2.73 -4.40
C GLY A 209 5.72 3.87 -4.47
N ALA A 210 5.95 4.55 -3.34
CA ALA A 210 6.84 5.71 -3.27
C ALA A 210 8.30 5.40 -3.65
N GLY A 211 8.99 6.44 -4.11
CA GLY A 211 10.41 6.43 -4.42
C GLY A 211 10.72 6.53 -5.92
N VAL A 212 11.90 7.07 -6.21
CA VAL A 212 12.45 7.17 -7.57
C VAL A 212 13.13 5.83 -7.91
N LYS A 213 12.41 4.99 -8.62
CA LYS A 213 12.81 3.60 -8.90
C LYS A 213 12.21 3.09 -10.21
N THR A 214 12.86 2.10 -10.77
CA THR A 214 12.34 1.37 -11.93
C THR A 214 11.17 0.46 -11.55
N ILE A 215 10.41 0.02 -12.54
CA ILE A 215 9.50 -1.12 -12.45
C ILE A 215 10.36 -2.40 -12.52
N LYS A 216 10.75 -2.92 -11.34
CA LYS A 216 11.75 -3.99 -11.23
C LYS A 216 11.35 -5.32 -11.89
N ASP A 217 10.10 -5.70 -11.73
CA ASP A 217 9.55 -6.95 -12.25
C ASP A 217 8.15 -6.72 -12.82
N PRO A 218 8.05 -6.28 -14.08
CA PRO A 218 6.76 -6.08 -14.74
C PRO A 218 5.92 -7.37 -14.83
N MET A 219 6.58 -8.53 -14.70
CA MET A 219 5.92 -9.86 -14.78
C MET A 219 5.37 -10.34 -13.43
N LEU A 220 5.65 -9.64 -12.34
CA LEU A 220 5.19 -10.04 -10.99
C LEU A 220 3.66 -10.28 -10.94
N HIS A 221 2.90 -9.42 -11.60
CA HIS A 221 1.44 -9.49 -11.64
C HIS A 221 0.91 -9.91 -13.02
N ARG A 222 1.66 -10.74 -13.77
CA ARG A 222 1.26 -11.21 -15.11
C ARG A 222 -0.09 -11.92 -15.14
N TYR A 223 -0.53 -12.45 -13.99
CA TYR A 223 -1.82 -13.12 -13.86
C TYR A 223 -3.03 -12.23 -14.23
N TYR A 224 -2.89 -10.90 -14.17
CA TYR A 224 -3.92 -10.00 -14.71
C TYR A 224 -4.07 -10.18 -16.22
N GLY A 225 -2.98 -9.97 -16.97
CA GLY A 225 -2.99 -10.10 -18.43
C GLY A 225 -3.29 -11.51 -18.91
N GLU A 226 -2.64 -12.52 -18.31
CA GLU A 226 -2.87 -13.92 -18.65
C GLU A 226 -4.27 -14.41 -18.24
N GLY A 227 -4.89 -13.78 -17.26
CA GLY A 227 -6.24 -14.05 -16.76
C GLY A 227 -7.36 -13.26 -17.44
N GLY A 228 -7.05 -12.52 -18.53
CA GLY A 228 -8.04 -11.83 -19.32
C GLY A 228 -8.38 -10.41 -18.86
N MET A 229 -7.41 -9.66 -18.33
CA MET A 229 -7.57 -8.26 -17.91
C MET A 229 -6.44 -7.40 -18.50
N ILE A 230 -6.78 -6.29 -19.12
CA ILE A 230 -5.80 -5.29 -19.54
C ILE A 230 -5.21 -4.67 -18.28
N ARG A 231 -3.88 -4.59 -18.18
CA ARG A 231 -3.20 -3.96 -17.06
C ARG A 231 -2.17 -2.95 -17.54
N VAL A 232 -2.15 -1.77 -16.97
CA VAL A 232 -1.03 -0.84 -17.08
C VAL A 232 -0.37 -0.65 -15.73
N GLU A 233 0.93 -0.93 -15.66
CA GLU A 233 1.78 -0.63 -14.51
C GLU A 233 2.62 0.59 -14.81
N THR A 234 2.44 1.66 -14.02
CA THR A 234 3.05 2.97 -14.32
C THR A 234 4.25 3.27 -13.42
N GLU A 235 5.12 4.16 -13.87
CA GLU A 235 5.99 4.99 -13.05
C GLU A 235 5.42 6.42 -13.01
N ILE A 236 6.00 7.33 -12.22
CA ILE A 236 5.43 8.68 -12.01
C ILE A 236 6.43 9.83 -12.18
N HIS A 237 7.64 9.56 -12.59
CA HIS A 237 8.73 10.55 -12.63
C HIS A 237 9.17 10.93 -14.06
N GLY A 238 8.58 10.31 -15.07
CA GLY A 238 8.99 10.47 -16.47
C GLY A 238 10.32 9.80 -16.78
N LEU A 239 10.70 8.77 -16.01
CA LEU A 239 11.94 8.04 -16.16
C LEU A 239 11.73 6.76 -16.95
N HIS A 240 12.54 6.56 -17.97
CA HIS A 240 12.48 5.33 -18.75
C HIS A 240 12.77 4.11 -17.85
N PRO A 241 11.93 3.06 -17.85
CA PRO A 241 12.08 1.92 -16.92
C PRO A 241 13.38 1.12 -17.09
N GLU A 242 14.07 1.26 -18.22
CA GLU A 242 15.31 0.55 -18.52
C GLU A 242 16.58 1.39 -18.25
N LEU A 243 16.46 2.51 -17.55
CA LEU A 243 17.64 3.23 -17.05
C LEU A 243 18.49 2.30 -16.17
N SER A 244 19.79 2.47 -16.21
CA SER A 244 20.74 1.76 -15.35
C SER A 244 20.56 2.16 -13.87
N GLU A 245 21.06 1.34 -12.95
CA GLU A 245 21.05 1.70 -11.52
C GLU A 245 21.86 2.97 -11.23
N GLU A 246 22.89 3.27 -12.01
CA GLU A 246 23.68 4.52 -11.89
C GLU A 246 22.83 5.74 -12.26
N GLU A 247 22.09 5.67 -13.38
CA GLU A 247 21.17 6.72 -13.82
C GLU A 247 20.04 6.91 -12.82
N PHE A 248 19.40 5.82 -12.33
CA PHE A 248 18.42 5.92 -11.25
C PHE A 248 19.00 6.47 -9.96
N ALA A 249 20.26 6.17 -9.63
CA ALA A 249 20.92 6.74 -8.45
C ALA A 249 21.16 8.27 -8.61
N ALA A 250 21.46 8.72 -9.83
CA ALA A 250 21.57 10.15 -10.14
C ALA A 250 20.20 10.84 -10.02
N GLU A 251 19.15 10.26 -10.59
CA GLU A 251 17.79 10.78 -10.50
C GLU A 251 17.26 10.81 -9.05
N ARG A 252 17.58 9.81 -8.21
CA ARG A 252 17.25 9.82 -6.78
C ARG A 252 17.88 11.01 -6.03
N LYS A 253 19.07 11.45 -6.41
CA LYS A 253 19.70 12.65 -5.80
C LYS A 253 18.97 13.94 -6.16
N ILE A 254 18.37 13.98 -7.35
CA ILE A 254 17.65 15.15 -7.84
C ILE A 254 16.20 15.16 -7.33
N ARG A 255 15.52 14.02 -7.36
CA ARG A 255 14.07 13.89 -7.13
C ARG A 255 13.72 13.22 -5.80
N GLY A 256 14.70 12.87 -4.96
CA GLY A 256 14.45 12.07 -3.73
C GLY A 256 13.38 12.66 -2.81
N ASN A 257 13.30 13.99 -2.74
CA ASN A 257 12.32 14.71 -1.94
C ASN A 257 11.12 15.23 -2.77
N TYR A 258 10.75 14.55 -3.86
CA TYR A 258 9.69 15.02 -4.77
C TYR A 258 8.36 15.34 -4.07
N LEU A 259 8.07 14.71 -2.93
CA LEU A 259 6.89 14.99 -2.11
C LEU A 259 6.94 16.35 -1.39
N GLU A 260 8.05 17.09 -1.53
CA GLU A 260 8.21 18.46 -1.00
C GLU A 260 8.31 19.51 -2.12
N PHE A 261 8.37 19.08 -3.40
CA PHE A 261 8.54 20.00 -4.51
C PHE A 261 7.30 20.87 -4.70
N ASP A 262 7.50 22.19 -4.59
CA ASP A 262 6.47 23.20 -4.71
C ASP A 262 5.29 23.03 -3.73
N MET A 263 5.55 22.43 -2.54
CA MET A 263 4.53 22.16 -1.53
C MET A 263 3.89 23.45 -0.94
N ASP A 264 4.43 24.60 -1.21
CA ASP A 264 3.87 25.90 -0.78
C ASP A 264 2.76 26.42 -1.73
N ASP A 265 2.55 25.79 -2.89
CA ASP A 265 1.59 26.22 -3.91
C ASP A 265 0.76 25.02 -4.43
N PRO A 266 -0.54 24.94 -4.13
CA PRO A 266 -1.36 23.81 -4.55
C PRO A 266 -1.49 23.69 -6.08
N ASP A 267 -1.28 24.75 -6.84
CA ASP A 267 -1.32 24.71 -8.30
C ASP A 267 -0.02 24.19 -8.94
N LYS A 268 1.09 24.22 -8.20
CA LYS A 268 2.41 23.81 -8.69
C LYS A 268 2.95 22.55 -8.03
N TYR A 269 2.32 22.11 -6.92
CA TYR A 269 2.80 20.96 -6.18
C TYR A 269 3.01 19.75 -7.09
N TYR A 270 4.17 19.12 -6.99
CA TYR A 270 4.60 18.02 -7.85
C TYR A 270 3.54 16.94 -8.07
N MET A 271 2.80 16.61 -7.02
CA MET A 271 1.78 15.55 -7.08
C MET A 271 0.58 15.93 -7.95
N LYS A 272 0.39 17.18 -8.37
CA LYS A 272 -0.68 17.56 -9.30
C LYS A 272 -0.54 16.86 -10.64
N ASP A 273 0.66 16.96 -11.24
CA ASP A 273 0.95 16.29 -12.51
C ASP A 273 0.89 14.77 -12.37
N VAL A 274 1.28 14.22 -11.20
CA VAL A 274 1.20 12.79 -10.93
C VAL A 274 -0.25 12.31 -10.87
N TYR A 275 -1.13 13.02 -10.16
CA TYR A 275 -2.55 12.63 -10.04
C TYR A 275 -3.28 12.71 -11.37
N LEU A 276 -3.06 13.81 -12.12
CA LEU A 276 -3.62 13.97 -13.46
C LEU A 276 -3.01 12.99 -14.46
N GLY A 277 -1.70 12.72 -14.36
CA GLY A 277 -1.01 11.71 -15.19
C GLY A 277 -1.58 10.29 -14.99
N CYS A 278 -1.84 9.88 -13.75
CA CYS A 278 -2.53 8.62 -13.46
C CYS A 278 -3.93 8.59 -14.11
N ARG A 279 -4.68 9.68 -14.00
CA ARG A 279 -5.99 9.78 -14.66
C ARG A 279 -5.88 9.66 -16.19
N ARG A 280 -4.84 10.25 -16.80
CA ARG A 280 -4.61 10.15 -18.26
C ARG A 280 -4.30 8.71 -18.71
N PHE A 281 -3.70 7.89 -17.86
CA PHE A 281 -3.60 6.45 -18.16
C PHE A 281 -4.96 5.76 -18.24
N LEU A 282 -5.99 6.25 -17.55
CA LEU A 282 -7.34 5.76 -17.76
C LEU A 282 -7.89 6.19 -19.14
N ASP A 283 -7.55 7.40 -19.62
CA ASP A 283 -7.91 7.80 -20.98
C ASP A 283 -7.25 6.88 -22.02
N LEU A 284 -5.99 6.51 -21.82
CA LEU A 284 -5.30 5.52 -22.65
C LEU A 284 -6.03 4.18 -22.62
N LEU A 285 -6.26 3.60 -21.43
CA LEU A 285 -6.91 2.30 -21.29
C LEU A 285 -8.29 2.25 -21.95
N THR A 286 -9.09 3.32 -21.77
CA THR A 286 -10.43 3.39 -22.36
C THR A 286 -10.46 3.71 -23.86
N SER A 287 -9.33 4.14 -24.44
CA SER A 287 -9.16 4.33 -25.88
C SER A 287 -8.79 3.04 -26.63
N LEU A 288 -8.36 2.00 -25.89
CA LEU A 288 -7.92 0.74 -26.51
C LEU A 288 -9.12 0.00 -27.12
N PRO A 289 -8.99 -0.53 -28.35
CA PRO A 289 -10.04 -1.33 -28.96
C PRO A 289 -10.33 -2.63 -28.20
N GLU A 290 -9.43 -3.12 -27.37
CA GLU A 290 -9.58 -4.33 -26.54
C GLU A 290 -10.35 -4.07 -25.24
N TRP A 291 -10.52 -2.82 -24.80
CA TRP A 291 -11.31 -2.52 -23.60
C TRP A 291 -12.80 -2.90 -23.78
N ASP A 292 -13.41 -3.43 -22.72
CA ASP A 292 -14.81 -3.91 -22.78
C ASP A 292 -15.87 -2.79 -22.72
N GLY A 293 -15.43 -1.54 -22.56
CA GLY A 293 -16.29 -0.36 -22.55
C GLY A 293 -17.02 -0.09 -21.22
N LYS A 294 -16.77 -0.87 -20.17
CA LYS A 294 -17.51 -0.74 -18.90
C LYS A 294 -16.72 -1.02 -17.63
N ASN A 295 -15.76 -1.93 -17.63
CA ASN A 295 -15.05 -2.35 -16.43
C ASN A 295 -13.67 -1.69 -16.37
N LEU A 296 -13.50 -0.75 -15.44
CA LEU A 296 -12.26 0.00 -15.24
C LEU A 296 -11.93 0.08 -13.76
N PHE A 297 -10.76 -0.39 -13.39
CA PHE A 297 -10.33 -0.49 -11.99
C PHE A 297 -9.02 0.25 -11.74
N THR A 298 -8.81 0.64 -10.49
CA THR A 298 -7.52 1.12 -9.98
C THR A 298 -7.09 0.23 -8.82
N GLN A 299 -5.78 -0.11 -8.76
CA GLN A 299 -5.25 -0.91 -7.66
C GLN A 299 -3.82 -0.50 -7.35
N GLY A 300 -3.48 -0.42 -6.06
CA GLY A 300 -2.11 -0.17 -5.65
C GLY A 300 -1.86 -0.29 -4.16
N GLY A 301 -0.59 -0.29 -3.77
CA GLY A 301 -0.16 -0.31 -2.37
C GLY A 301 0.69 0.90 -2.01
N SER A 302 0.64 1.35 -0.77
CA SER A 302 1.40 2.49 -0.28
C SER A 302 1.04 3.77 -1.06
N GLN A 303 2.00 4.48 -1.63
CA GLN A 303 1.70 5.58 -2.56
C GLN A 303 0.83 5.12 -3.74
N GLY A 304 1.01 3.89 -4.23
CA GLY A 304 0.15 3.32 -5.27
C GLY A 304 -1.30 3.19 -4.79
N GLY A 305 -1.53 2.86 -3.51
CA GLY A 305 -2.86 2.86 -2.88
C GLY A 305 -3.47 4.26 -2.81
N ALA A 306 -2.65 5.26 -2.48
CA ALA A 306 -3.03 6.66 -2.54
C ALA A 306 -3.44 7.06 -3.96
N LEU A 307 -2.60 6.75 -4.94
CA LEU A 307 -2.86 7.05 -6.37
C LEU A 307 -4.06 6.28 -6.92
N ALA A 308 -4.34 5.06 -6.44
CA ALA A 308 -5.54 4.32 -6.82
C ALA A 308 -6.81 5.05 -6.35
N ILE A 309 -6.84 5.53 -5.09
CA ILE A 309 -7.97 6.28 -4.53
C ILE A 309 -8.15 7.62 -5.24
N THR A 310 -7.06 8.39 -5.40
CA THR A 310 -7.12 9.72 -6.04
C THR A 310 -7.58 9.61 -7.49
N THR A 311 -7.06 8.65 -8.25
CA THR A 311 -7.46 8.41 -9.63
C THR A 311 -8.93 7.98 -9.74
N ALA A 312 -9.40 7.12 -8.83
CA ALA A 312 -10.80 6.67 -8.79
C ALA A 312 -11.77 7.83 -8.48
N MET A 313 -11.36 8.79 -7.66
CA MET A 313 -12.18 9.98 -7.38
C MET A 313 -12.17 10.96 -8.58
N LEU A 314 -11.03 11.09 -9.25
CA LEU A 314 -10.89 12.03 -10.38
C LEU A 314 -11.55 11.54 -11.68
N ASP A 315 -12.01 10.31 -11.73
CA ASP A 315 -12.59 9.72 -12.95
C ASP A 315 -13.79 8.82 -12.68
N ASP A 316 -14.97 9.30 -13.01
CA ASP A 316 -16.25 8.61 -12.79
C ASP A 316 -16.42 7.31 -13.62
N ARG A 317 -15.51 7.01 -14.56
CA ARG A 317 -15.49 5.75 -15.30
C ARG A 317 -14.97 4.57 -14.47
N VAL A 318 -14.27 4.85 -13.35
CA VAL A 318 -13.74 3.80 -12.47
C VAL A 318 -14.88 3.07 -11.78
N THR A 319 -14.93 1.76 -11.94
CA THR A 319 -15.98 0.88 -11.44
C THR A 319 -15.61 0.15 -10.14
N GLY A 320 -14.35 0.22 -9.70
CA GLY A 320 -13.88 -0.30 -8.43
C GLY A 320 -12.44 0.11 -8.13
N CYS A 321 -12.14 0.25 -6.85
CA CYS A 321 -10.83 0.67 -6.33
C CYS A 321 -10.31 -0.31 -5.29
N VAL A 322 -9.06 -0.74 -5.43
CA VAL A 322 -8.36 -1.57 -4.43
C VAL A 322 -7.14 -0.82 -3.91
N ALA A 323 -7.11 -0.54 -2.61
CA ALA A 323 -6.04 0.23 -1.98
C ALA A 323 -5.45 -0.51 -0.78
N ASN A 324 -4.15 -0.83 -0.85
CA ASN A 324 -3.43 -1.45 0.26
C ASN A 324 -2.69 -0.35 1.04
N HIS A 325 -2.85 -0.32 2.36
CA HIS A 325 -2.15 0.61 3.27
C HIS A 325 -1.81 1.96 2.61
N PRO A 326 -2.82 2.77 2.20
CA PRO A 326 -2.59 3.95 1.38
C PRO A 326 -1.73 4.97 2.10
N ALA A 327 -0.70 5.48 1.43
CA ALA A 327 0.12 6.60 1.87
C ALA A 327 -0.61 7.94 1.66
N LEU A 328 0.04 9.05 1.99
CA LEU A 328 -0.48 10.42 1.79
C LEU A 328 -1.85 10.64 2.46
N SER A 329 -2.06 9.99 3.59
CA SER A 329 -3.32 9.98 4.34
C SER A 329 -3.14 10.68 5.67
N ASP A 330 -3.98 11.67 5.96
CA ASP A 330 -3.89 12.52 7.15
C ASP A 330 -2.47 13.07 7.40
N MET A 331 -1.86 13.61 6.34
CA MET A 331 -0.46 14.07 6.36
C MET A 331 -0.19 15.16 7.38
N THR A 332 -1.21 15.90 7.78
CA THR A 332 -1.15 16.97 8.80
C THR A 332 -1.45 16.49 10.22
N GLY A 333 -1.74 15.21 10.43
CA GLY A 333 -2.17 14.64 11.71
C GLY A 333 -1.24 14.97 12.89
N TYR A 334 0.08 14.97 12.68
CA TYR A 334 1.06 15.31 13.73
C TYR A 334 0.91 16.75 14.29
N LEU A 335 0.25 17.64 13.58
CA LEU A 335 -0.06 18.99 14.08
C LEU A 335 -1.24 19.02 15.05
N GLY A 336 -1.98 17.93 15.17
CA GLY A 336 -3.12 17.75 16.07
C GLY A 336 -2.82 16.81 17.24
N ASP A 337 -1.56 16.63 17.65
CA ASP A 337 -1.14 15.72 18.71
C ASP A 337 -1.65 14.28 18.50
N LYS A 338 -1.67 13.81 17.25
CA LYS A 338 -2.07 12.47 16.86
C LYS A 338 -1.15 11.93 15.75
N THR A 339 -1.33 10.65 15.43
CA THR A 339 -0.61 10.02 14.33
C THR A 339 -0.96 10.68 13.00
N GLY A 340 0.06 11.02 12.22
CA GLY A 340 -0.06 11.44 10.84
C GLY A 340 0.54 10.40 9.89
N GLY A 341 0.17 10.45 8.62
CA GLY A 341 0.59 9.48 7.64
C GLY A 341 1.91 9.79 6.93
N TYR A 342 2.32 8.82 6.11
CA TYR A 342 3.47 8.98 5.21
C TYR A 342 3.28 10.20 4.28
N PRO A 343 4.32 11.02 4.07
CA PRO A 343 5.73 10.79 4.39
C PRO A 343 6.17 11.32 5.76
N HIS A 344 5.24 11.57 6.70
CA HIS A 344 5.52 12.05 8.05
C HIS A 344 6.19 13.43 8.12
N HIS A 345 5.78 14.34 7.23
CA HIS A 345 6.38 15.67 7.04
C HIS A 345 6.64 16.43 8.35
N PHE A 346 5.67 16.44 9.26
CA PHE A 346 5.73 17.28 10.47
C PHE A 346 6.04 16.49 11.74
N ARG A 347 6.38 15.21 11.63
CA ARG A 347 6.62 14.36 12.81
C ARG A 347 7.81 14.82 13.66
N LYS A 348 8.92 15.17 13.00
CA LYS A 348 10.17 15.58 13.68
C LYS A 348 10.33 17.09 13.77
N ASN A 349 9.80 17.81 12.81
CA ASN A 349 9.99 19.23 12.62
C ASN A 349 8.64 19.92 12.39
N PRO A 350 7.74 19.95 13.39
CA PRO A 350 6.41 20.55 13.25
C PRO A 350 6.47 22.06 12.94
N GLU A 351 7.57 22.73 13.30
CA GLU A 351 7.84 24.13 12.99
C GLU A 351 7.97 24.42 11.49
N THR A 352 8.18 23.41 10.66
CA THR A 352 8.23 23.57 9.19
C THR A 352 6.85 23.65 8.52
N ALA A 353 5.79 23.46 9.30
CA ALA A 353 4.42 23.53 8.83
C ALA A 353 3.95 24.98 8.67
N THR A 354 4.16 25.54 7.49
CA THR A 354 3.59 26.87 7.15
C THR A 354 2.12 26.74 6.75
N PRO A 355 1.33 27.82 6.86
CA PRO A 355 -0.08 27.83 6.41
C PRO A 355 -0.23 27.40 4.94
N GLU A 356 0.72 27.79 4.06
CA GLU A 356 0.72 27.45 2.64
C GLU A 356 0.90 25.94 2.44
N LYS A 357 1.87 25.32 3.13
CA LYS A 357 2.12 23.88 3.07
C LYS A 357 0.93 23.08 3.60
N ILE A 358 0.38 23.49 4.73
CA ILE A 358 -0.81 22.85 5.30
C ILE A 358 -1.95 22.90 4.28
N ARG A 359 -2.23 24.10 3.74
CA ARG A 359 -3.28 24.27 2.73
C ARG A 359 -3.04 23.41 1.50
N THR A 360 -1.82 23.34 0.98
CA THR A 360 -1.50 22.49 -0.16
C THR A 360 -1.77 21.04 0.17
N LEU A 361 -1.27 20.52 1.31
CA LEU A 361 -1.49 19.14 1.70
C LEU A 361 -2.99 18.82 1.88
N GLU A 362 -3.81 19.75 2.34
CA GLU A 362 -5.27 19.58 2.43
C GLU A 362 -5.94 19.31 1.07
N TYR A 363 -5.41 19.86 -0.04
CA TYR A 363 -5.89 19.55 -1.40
C TYR A 363 -5.37 18.21 -1.93
N TYR A 364 -4.31 17.65 -1.35
CA TYR A 364 -3.66 16.44 -1.87
C TYR A 364 -3.77 15.23 -0.94
N ASP A 365 -4.37 15.41 0.23
CA ASP A 365 -4.56 14.33 1.20
C ASP A 365 -5.59 13.31 0.73
N VAL A 366 -5.21 12.05 0.76
CA VAL A 366 -6.02 10.93 0.26
C VAL A 366 -7.34 10.79 1.03
N VAL A 367 -7.37 11.19 2.31
CA VAL A 367 -8.63 11.22 3.09
C VAL A 367 -9.70 12.07 2.41
N ASN A 368 -9.31 13.24 1.87
CA ASN A 368 -10.26 14.13 1.20
C ASN A 368 -10.77 13.54 -0.13
N PHE A 369 -9.92 12.84 -0.87
CA PHE A 369 -10.38 12.09 -2.06
C PHE A 369 -11.32 10.93 -1.68
N ALA A 370 -11.00 10.19 -0.63
CA ALA A 370 -11.80 9.05 -0.17
C ALA A 370 -13.24 9.45 0.19
N ARG A 371 -13.48 10.66 0.71
CA ARG A 371 -14.81 11.21 0.99
C ARG A 371 -15.73 11.26 -0.25
N HIS A 372 -15.13 11.41 -1.44
CA HIS A 372 -15.84 11.65 -2.71
C HIS A 372 -15.79 10.48 -3.68
N LEU A 373 -15.32 9.31 -3.25
CA LEU A 373 -15.35 8.09 -4.08
C LEU A 373 -16.79 7.72 -4.47
N LYS A 374 -16.97 7.24 -5.70
CA LYS A 374 -18.27 6.85 -6.27
C LYS A 374 -18.36 5.35 -6.59
N CYS A 375 -17.25 4.63 -6.55
CA CYS A 375 -17.19 3.20 -6.83
C CYS A 375 -17.04 2.38 -5.54
N PRO A 376 -17.32 1.08 -5.56
CA PRO A 376 -16.95 0.16 -4.48
C PRO A 376 -15.43 0.16 -4.21
N VAL A 377 -15.07 -0.02 -2.94
CA VAL A 377 -13.67 0.02 -2.49
C VAL A 377 -13.32 -1.20 -1.65
N ARG A 378 -12.19 -1.82 -1.96
CA ARG A 378 -11.54 -2.78 -1.07
C ARG A 378 -10.26 -2.20 -0.51
N MET A 379 -10.08 -2.27 0.81
CA MET A 379 -8.84 -1.85 1.46
C MET A 379 -8.19 -3.00 2.24
N THR A 380 -6.86 -2.97 2.33
CA THR A 380 -6.07 -3.90 3.16
C THR A 380 -4.99 -3.13 3.89
N TRP A 381 -4.81 -3.41 5.18
CA TRP A 381 -3.69 -2.84 5.96
C TRP A 381 -3.34 -3.72 7.14
N GLY A 382 -2.08 -3.64 7.57
CA GLY A 382 -1.56 -4.25 8.79
C GLY A 382 -1.63 -3.29 9.97
N PHE A 383 -1.68 -3.84 11.19
CA PHE A 383 -1.66 -2.98 12.38
C PHE A 383 -0.24 -2.58 12.76
N ASN A 384 0.75 -3.42 12.45
CA ASN A 384 2.16 -3.16 12.78
C ASN A 384 2.87 -2.25 11.76
N ASP A 385 2.14 -1.68 10.80
CA ASP A 385 2.72 -0.78 9.79
C ASP A 385 3.17 0.55 10.44
N ASN A 386 4.47 0.87 10.31
CA ASN A 386 5.09 2.13 10.74
C ASN A 386 5.34 3.10 9.58
N THR A 387 5.08 2.68 8.35
CA THR A 387 5.21 3.52 7.15
C THR A 387 3.87 4.18 6.82
N CYS A 388 2.80 3.36 6.69
CA CYS A 388 1.43 3.84 6.55
C CYS A 388 0.63 3.34 7.76
N PRO A 389 0.62 4.10 8.86
CA PRO A 389 0.10 3.62 10.15
C PRO A 389 -1.36 3.17 10.07
N PRO A 390 -1.78 2.17 10.87
CA PRO A 390 -3.16 1.71 10.90
C PRO A 390 -4.13 2.82 11.26
N THR A 391 -3.73 3.78 12.09
CA THR A 391 -4.53 4.97 12.42
C THR A 391 -4.99 5.68 11.15
N THR A 392 -4.06 6.03 10.25
CA THR A 392 -4.41 6.78 9.02
C THR A 392 -5.11 5.91 7.99
N SER A 393 -4.83 4.60 7.94
CA SER A 393 -5.58 3.67 7.08
C SER A 393 -7.04 3.55 7.50
N TYR A 394 -7.33 3.50 8.80
CA TYR A 394 -8.71 3.54 9.31
C TYR A 394 -9.38 4.88 9.03
N GLU A 395 -8.67 6.01 9.14
CA GLU A 395 -9.23 7.32 8.83
C GLU A 395 -9.67 7.43 7.38
N VAL A 396 -8.88 6.91 6.44
CA VAL A 396 -9.30 6.78 5.03
C VAL A 396 -10.52 5.88 4.91
N TYR A 397 -10.47 4.69 5.52
CA TYR A 397 -11.56 3.74 5.42
C TYR A 397 -12.87 4.27 6.02
N ASN A 398 -12.80 4.92 7.18
CA ASN A 398 -13.98 5.42 7.89
C ASN A 398 -14.75 6.47 7.10
N VAL A 399 -14.07 7.35 6.35
CA VAL A 399 -14.72 8.42 5.57
C VAL A 399 -15.34 7.96 4.26
N ILE A 400 -15.03 6.76 3.76
CA ILE A 400 -15.62 6.20 2.54
C ILE A 400 -17.10 5.90 2.80
N THR A 401 -17.99 6.40 1.94
CA THR A 401 -19.45 6.23 2.05
C THR A 401 -20.03 5.24 1.03
N THR A 402 -19.27 4.87 -0.01
CA THR A 402 -19.66 3.85 -1.00
C THR A 402 -19.55 2.45 -0.40
N PRO A 403 -20.09 1.41 -1.07
CA PRO A 403 -19.84 0.03 -0.65
C PRO A 403 -18.34 -0.20 -0.48
N LYS A 404 -17.97 -0.73 0.68
CA LYS A 404 -16.57 -0.95 1.04
C LYS A 404 -16.42 -2.24 1.84
N ASP A 405 -15.29 -2.92 1.63
CA ASP A 405 -14.85 -4.02 2.49
C ASP A 405 -13.36 -3.87 2.84
N ALA A 406 -12.97 -4.50 3.95
CA ALA A 406 -11.60 -4.49 4.41
C ALA A 406 -11.09 -5.90 4.67
N LEU A 407 -9.89 -6.19 4.19
CA LEU A 407 -9.12 -7.34 4.63
C LEU A 407 -8.05 -6.87 5.63
N LEU A 408 -8.34 -7.00 6.91
CA LEU A 408 -7.38 -6.68 7.96
C LEU A 408 -6.32 -7.77 8.08
N THR A 409 -5.07 -7.35 8.15
CA THR A 409 -3.91 -8.24 8.31
C THR A 409 -3.08 -7.79 9.54
N PRO A 410 -3.59 -7.96 10.78
CA PRO A 410 -3.04 -7.30 11.97
C PRO A 410 -1.54 -7.50 12.18
N ILE A 411 -1.02 -8.69 11.88
CA ILE A 411 0.41 -9.00 12.03
C ILE A 411 1.31 -8.26 11.03
N ASN A 412 0.76 -7.80 9.91
CA ASN A 412 1.60 -7.21 8.86
C ASN A 412 2.13 -5.84 9.30
N GLU A 413 3.38 -5.60 8.92
CA GLU A 413 3.97 -4.27 8.79
C GLU A 413 3.65 -3.72 7.38
N HIS A 414 4.56 -2.97 6.76
CA HIS A 414 4.37 -2.37 5.43
C HIS A 414 4.61 -3.38 4.29
N TRP A 415 3.87 -4.47 4.30
CA TRP A 415 3.95 -5.52 3.29
C TRP A 415 2.63 -6.29 3.15
N THR A 416 2.45 -6.92 1.97
CA THR A 416 1.35 -7.84 1.67
C THR A 416 1.91 -9.21 1.27
N THR A 417 1.07 -10.22 1.30
CA THR A 417 1.42 -11.57 0.85
C THR A 417 0.83 -11.85 -0.53
N VAL A 418 1.41 -12.81 -1.24
CA VAL A 418 0.87 -13.28 -2.53
C VAL A 418 -0.61 -13.70 -2.42
N PRO A 419 -1.05 -14.46 -1.40
CA PRO A 419 -2.48 -14.74 -1.22
C PRO A 419 -3.35 -13.49 -1.09
N THR A 420 -2.88 -12.45 -0.40
CA THR A 420 -3.58 -11.17 -0.28
C THR A 420 -3.73 -10.50 -1.65
N GLU A 421 -2.65 -10.41 -2.43
CA GLU A 421 -2.66 -9.84 -3.77
C GLU A 421 -3.57 -10.62 -4.74
N MET A 422 -3.56 -11.95 -4.65
CA MET A 422 -4.50 -12.80 -5.41
C MET A 422 -5.95 -12.55 -5.00
N GLY A 423 -6.23 -12.34 -3.71
CA GLY A 423 -7.54 -11.94 -3.21
C GLY A 423 -8.03 -10.61 -3.77
N HIS A 424 -7.13 -9.65 -4.02
CA HIS A 424 -7.47 -8.38 -4.70
C HIS A 424 -7.86 -8.61 -6.16
N TYR A 425 -7.11 -9.43 -6.87
CA TYR A 425 -7.41 -9.80 -8.24
C TYR A 425 -8.79 -10.50 -8.36
N GLU A 426 -9.08 -11.46 -7.48
CA GLU A 426 -10.38 -12.14 -7.47
C GLU A 426 -11.51 -11.16 -7.14
N TRP A 427 -11.32 -10.24 -6.19
CA TRP A 427 -12.30 -9.19 -5.89
C TRP A 427 -12.60 -8.32 -7.12
N ILE A 428 -11.58 -7.93 -7.88
CA ILE A 428 -11.77 -7.17 -9.12
C ILE A 428 -12.60 -7.97 -10.12
N LYS A 429 -12.31 -9.27 -10.30
CA LYS A 429 -13.08 -10.15 -11.21
C LYS A 429 -14.54 -10.26 -10.80
N GLU A 430 -14.80 -10.41 -9.49
CA GLU A 430 -16.16 -10.50 -8.94
C GLU A 430 -16.96 -9.20 -9.14
N HIS A 431 -16.29 -8.06 -9.26
CA HIS A 431 -16.89 -6.75 -9.48
C HIS A 431 -16.98 -6.34 -10.96
N CYS A 432 -16.51 -7.18 -11.89
CA CYS A 432 -16.76 -6.99 -13.32
C CYS A 432 -18.25 -7.22 -13.65
N LYS A 433 -18.84 -6.31 -14.45
CA LYS A 433 -20.25 -6.31 -14.83
C LYS A 433 -20.47 -6.89 -16.22
#